data_42d369c19c756a1b34cf08bc4c6213d6
#
_entry.id   42d369c19c756a1b34cf08bc4c6213d6
#
_cell.length_a   1.000
_cell.length_b   1.000
_cell.length_c   1.000
_cell.angle_alpha   90.00
_cell.angle_beta   90.00
_cell.angle_gamma   90.00
#
_symmetry.space_group_name_H-M   'P 1'
#
loop_
_entity.id
_entity.type
_entity.pdbx_description
1 polymer ?
#
loop_
_entity_poly.entity_id
_entity_poly.type
_entity_poly.pdbx_seq_one_letter_code
_entity_poly.pdbx_strand_id
1 'polypeptide(L)'
;MRILGLDCGDKRIGVAVSDPLGLTAQAVAVIGKGDSFEDDVRELNKIIKKYEGVNEIVVGLPKMMSGEIGIQARKVLEFVEFLKNNFNLQVTTWDERLTTVQAERTLISAGLSREKRKKVIDKSAATYILQSYLDSRRK
;
A
#
# COMPACT_ATOMS: atom_id res chain seq x y z
N MET A 1 8.54 -2.52 14.20
CA MET A 1 7.32 -3.05 13.59
C MET A 1 7.03 -2.32 12.29
N ARG A 2 7.16 -3.01 11.19
CA ARG A 2 6.96 -2.41 9.86
C ARG A 2 5.63 -2.84 9.25
N ILE A 3 5.05 -1.95 8.45
CA ILE A 3 3.82 -2.22 7.71
C ILE A 3 4.14 -2.07 6.23
N LEU A 4 3.66 -3.02 5.43
CA LEU A 4 3.81 -3.00 3.98
C LEU A 4 2.53 -2.44 3.37
N GLY A 5 2.66 -1.50 2.43
CA GLY A 5 1.51 -0.94 1.71
C GLY A 5 1.54 -1.37 0.25
N LEU A 6 0.39 -1.74 -0.27
CA LEU A 6 0.24 -2.22 -1.64
C LEU A 6 -0.79 -1.41 -2.41
N ASP A 7 -0.45 -1.07 -3.64
CA ASP A 7 -1.36 -0.51 -4.63
C ASP A 7 -1.45 -1.51 -5.79
N CYS A 8 -2.58 -2.20 -5.90
CA CYS A 8 -2.77 -3.27 -6.87
C CYS A 8 -3.44 -2.75 -8.13
N GLY A 9 -2.64 -2.50 -9.17
CA GLY A 9 -3.15 -2.15 -10.49
C GLY A 9 -3.38 -3.39 -11.37
N ASP A 10 -3.77 -3.17 -12.62
CA ASP A 10 -4.02 -4.27 -13.56
C ASP A 10 -2.73 -4.97 -14.00
N LYS A 11 -1.65 -4.24 -14.10
CA LYS A 11 -0.37 -4.75 -14.63
C LYS A 11 0.76 -4.70 -13.61
N ARG A 12 0.61 -3.94 -12.52
CA ARG A 12 1.68 -3.69 -11.57
C ARG A 12 1.14 -3.61 -10.15
N ILE A 13 2.00 -3.95 -9.21
CA ILE A 13 1.72 -3.75 -7.79
C ILE A 13 2.79 -2.80 -7.26
N GLY A 14 2.35 -1.62 -6.81
CA GLY A 14 3.23 -0.70 -6.12
C GLY A 14 3.40 -1.12 -4.68
N VAL A 15 4.63 -1.04 -4.17
CA VAL A 15 4.96 -1.50 -2.81
C VAL A 15 5.66 -0.39 -2.05
N ALA A 16 5.17 -0.12 -0.85
CA ALA A 16 5.79 0.78 0.10
C ALA A 16 6.00 0.06 1.43
N VAL A 17 6.92 0.56 2.24
CA VAL A 17 7.17 0.03 3.58
C VAL A 17 7.26 1.18 4.56
N SER A 18 6.78 0.97 5.78
CA SER A 18 6.96 1.96 6.84
C SER A 18 8.35 1.85 7.46
N ASP A 19 8.78 2.92 8.14
CA ASP A 19 9.92 2.86 9.03
C ASP A 19 9.62 1.92 10.21
N PRO A 20 10.63 1.52 11.00
CA PRO A 20 10.40 0.61 12.13
C PRO A 20 9.43 1.14 13.18
N LEU A 21 9.26 2.46 13.29
CA LEU A 21 8.35 3.08 14.24
C LEU A 21 6.92 3.23 13.71
N GLY A 22 6.71 2.94 12.42
CA GLY A 22 5.39 3.06 11.80
C GLY A 22 4.94 4.50 11.61
N LEU A 23 5.84 5.43 11.41
CA LEU A 23 5.53 6.86 11.28
C LEU A 23 5.47 7.33 9.84
N THR A 24 6.38 6.86 8.99
CA THR A 24 6.50 7.32 7.60
C THR A 24 6.55 6.17 6.62
N ALA A 25 6.01 6.39 5.44
CA ALA A 25 6.02 5.43 4.35
C ALA A 25 7.11 5.77 3.33
N GLN A 26 7.76 4.74 2.79
CA GLN A 26 8.78 4.87 1.76
C GLN A 26 8.45 3.94 0.59
N ALA A 27 8.61 4.44 -0.62
CA ALA A 27 8.48 3.60 -1.82
C ALA A 27 9.61 2.59 -1.86
N VAL A 28 9.28 1.33 -2.13
CA VAL A 28 10.26 0.24 -2.14
C VAL A 28 10.45 -0.34 -3.53
N ALA A 29 9.35 -0.64 -4.20
CA ALA A 29 9.40 -1.35 -5.47
C ALA A 29 8.10 -1.22 -6.24
N VAL A 30 8.19 -1.52 -7.53
CA VAL A 30 7.02 -1.77 -8.36
C VAL A 30 7.21 -3.17 -8.94
N ILE A 31 6.27 -4.04 -8.66
CA ILE A 31 6.29 -5.43 -9.11
C ILE A 31 5.43 -5.55 -10.35
N GLY A 32 5.96 -6.13 -11.42
CA GLY A 32 5.14 -6.52 -12.56
C GLY A 32 4.28 -7.72 -12.16
N LYS A 33 2.98 -7.65 -12.42
CA LYS A 33 2.10 -8.77 -12.13
C LYS A 33 2.46 -9.98 -12.97
N GLY A 34 2.55 -11.14 -12.32
CA GLY A 34 2.77 -12.40 -13.00
C GLY A 34 1.46 -13.01 -13.49
N ASP A 35 1.53 -14.25 -13.93
CA ASP A 35 0.38 -14.97 -14.48
C ASP A 35 -0.59 -15.45 -13.40
N SER A 36 -0.15 -15.46 -12.14
CA SER A 36 -0.95 -15.95 -11.04
C SER A 36 -0.68 -15.15 -9.76
N PHE A 37 -1.57 -15.27 -8.79
CA PHE A 37 -1.36 -14.69 -7.46
C PHE A 37 -0.13 -15.30 -6.77
N GLU A 38 0.17 -16.56 -7.04
CA GLU A 38 1.36 -17.22 -6.48
C GLU A 38 2.66 -16.53 -6.91
N ASP A 39 2.74 -16.11 -8.17
CA ASP A 39 3.88 -15.35 -8.68
C ASP A 39 4.03 -14.03 -7.92
N ASP A 40 2.91 -13.33 -7.73
CA ASP A 40 2.90 -12.05 -7.04
C ASP A 40 3.30 -12.20 -5.57
N VAL A 41 2.78 -13.23 -4.90
CA VAL A 41 3.13 -13.53 -3.50
C VAL A 41 4.61 -13.86 -3.37
N ARG A 42 5.18 -14.57 -4.33
CA ARG A 42 6.60 -14.91 -4.32
C ARG A 42 7.47 -13.65 -4.33
N GLU A 43 7.11 -12.68 -5.17
CA GLU A 43 7.83 -11.41 -5.25
C GLU A 43 7.65 -10.59 -3.97
N LEU A 44 6.44 -10.55 -3.42
CA LEU A 44 6.18 -9.86 -2.16
C LEU A 44 6.95 -10.48 -1.00
N ASN A 45 7.06 -11.81 -0.98
CA ASN A 45 7.79 -12.51 0.08
C ASN A 45 9.28 -12.14 0.09
N LYS A 46 9.87 -11.92 -1.08
CA LYS A 46 11.26 -11.43 -1.18
C LYS A 46 11.42 -10.07 -0.50
N ILE A 47 10.47 -9.17 -0.71
CA ILE A 47 10.47 -7.84 -0.11
C ILE A 47 10.30 -7.94 1.42
N ILE A 48 9.34 -8.74 1.86
CA ILE A 48 9.06 -8.94 3.28
C ILE A 48 10.30 -9.47 4.01
N LYS A 49 11.02 -10.40 3.39
CA LYS A 49 12.25 -10.94 3.96
C LYS A 49 13.38 -9.92 4.01
N LYS A 50 13.43 -9.01 3.05
CA LYS A 50 14.44 -7.97 3.00
C LYS A 50 14.27 -6.94 4.12
N TYR A 51 13.03 -6.62 4.47
CA TYR A 51 12.71 -5.65 5.52
C TYR A 51 12.24 -6.38 6.77
N GLU A 52 13.14 -6.60 7.69
CA GLU A 52 12.83 -7.30 8.94
C GLU A 52 11.73 -6.59 9.74
N GLY A 53 10.88 -7.36 10.36
CA GLY A 53 9.85 -6.82 11.25
C GLY A 53 8.54 -6.43 10.56
N VAL A 54 8.32 -6.82 9.31
CA VAL A 54 7.02 -6.61 8.66
C VAL A 54 6.00 -7.55 9.30
N ASN A 55 4.95 -6.99 9.86
CA ASN A 55 3.91 -7.76 10.54
C ASN A 55 2.49 -7.46 10.08
N GLU A 56 2.34 -6.54 9.15
CA GLU A 56 1.03 -6.18 8.61
C GLU A 56 1.18 -5.75 7.15
N ILE A 57 0.16 -6.09 6.34
CA ILE A 57 0.05 -5.65 4.95
C ILE A 57 -1.23 -4.83 4.82
N VAL A 58 -1.12 -3.62 4.28
CA VAL A 58 -2.26 -2.75 3.99
C VAL A 58 -2.42 -2.68 2.49
N VAL A 59 -3.61 -2.99 2.01
CA VAL A 59 -3.91 -3.00 0.57
C VAL A 59 -4.94 -1.91 0.27
N GLY A 60 -4.61 -1.02 -0.65
CA GLY A 60 -5.55 0.02 -1.09
C GLY A 60 -6.74 -0.60 -1.81
N LEU A 61 -7.94 -0.22 -1.42
CA LEU A 61 -9.19 -0.71 -2.02
C LEU A 61 -9.82 0.40 -2.86
N PRO A 62 -9.85 0.25 -4.20
CA PRO A 62 -10.35 1.30 -5.09
C PRO A 62 -11.88 1.25 -5.18
N LYS A 63 -12.58 1.79 -4.17
CA LYS A 63 -14.03 1.91 -4.21
C LYS A 63 -14.46 2.99 -5.19
N MET A 64 -15.66 2.83 -5.76
CA MET A 64 -16.27 3.88 -6.56
C MET A 64 -16.59 5.09 -5.68
N MET A 65 -16.77 6.27 -6.30
CA MET A 65 -17.06 7.49 -5.54
C MET A 65 -18.32 7.37 -4.69
N SER A 66 -19.27 6.54 -5.10
CA SER A 66 -20.49 6.23 -4.33
C SER A 66 -20.23 5.35 -3.10
N GLY A 67 -19.00 4.78 -2.98
CA GLY A 67 -18.69 3.81 -1.94
C GLY A 67 -18.94 2.36 -2.35
N GLU A 68 -19.48 2.14 -3.54
CA GLU A 68 -19.77 0.80 -4.03
C GLU A 68 -18.52 0.05 -4.41
N ILE A 69 -18.59 -1.28 -4.32
CA ILE A 69 -17.52 -2.18 -4.72
C ILE A 69 -17.70 -2.53 -6.19
N GLY A 70 -16.87 -1.93 -7.05
CA GLY A 70 -16.86 -2.22 -8.48
C GLY A 70 -15.98 -3.41 -8.84
N ILE A 71 -15.77 -3.60 -10.14
CA ILE A 71 -14.98 -4.73 -10.67
C ILE A 71 -13.53 -4.69 -10.15
N GLN A 72 -12.92 -3.52 -10.15
CA GLN A 72 -11.53 -3.37 -9.71
C GLN A 72 -11.38 -3.71 -8.22
N ALA A 73 -12.29 -3.23 -7.39
CA ALA A 73 -12.25 -3.53 -5.96
C ALA A 73 -12.45 -5.01 -5.68
N ARG A 74 -13.30 -5.69 -6.47
CA ARG A 74 -13.50 -7.14 -6.33
C ARG A 74 -12.22 -7.91 -6.62
N LYS A 75 -11.49 -7.53 -7.66
CA LYS A 75 -10.20 -8.14 -7.99
C LYS A 75 -9.20 -7.97 -6.85
N VAL A 76 -9.17 -6.79 -6.26
CA VAL A 76 -8.29 -6.52 -5.12
C VAL A 76 -8.69 -7.37 -3.91
N LEU A 77 -9.99 -7.49 -3.63
CA LEU A 77 -10.46 -8.31 -2.51
C LEU A 77 -10.12 -9.80 -2.68
N GLU A 78 -10.16 -10.32 -3.90
CA GLU A 78 -9.72 -11.67 -4.18
C GLU A 78 -8.24 -11.86 -3.85
N PHE A 79 -7.41 -10.90 -4.23
CA PHE A 79 -5.99 -10.91 -3.92
C PHE A 79 -5.75 -10.80 -2.41
N VAL A 80 -6.52 -9.97 -1.71
CA VAL A 80 -6.44 -9.83 -0.25
C VAL A 80 -6.70 -11.18 0.44
N GLU A 81 -7.72 -11.91 0.00
CA GLU A 81 -8.00 -13.25 0.55
C GLU A 81 -6.84 -14.21 0.30
N PHE A 82 -6.24 -14.15 -0.89
CA PHE A 82 -5.09 -14.96 -1.20
C PHE A 82 -3.90 -14.63 -0.30
N LEU A 83 -3.67 -13.33 -0.02
CA LEU A 83 -2.62 -12.89 0.89
C LEU A 83 -2.85 -13.43 2.30
N LYS A 84 -4.08 -13.35 2.79
CA LYS A 84 -4.43 -13.85 4.13
C LYS A 84 -4.16 -15.34 4.27
N ASN A 85 -4.36 -16.10 3.20
CA ASN A 85 -4.15 -17.55 3.21
C ASN A 85 -2.68 -17.94 3.07
N ASN A 86 -1.84 -17.05 2.54
CA ASN A 86 -0.43 -17.37 2.23
C ASN A 86 0.59 -16.70 3.15
N PHE A 87 0.17 -15.69 3.90
CA PHE A 87 1.04 -15.03 4.87
C PHE A 87 0.45 -15.13 6.27
N ASN A 88 1.29 -15.36 7.25
CA ASN A 88 0.90 -15.32 8.65
C ASN A 88 1.00 -13.88 9.18
N LEU A 89 0.41 -12.95 8.46
CA LEU A 89 0.42 -11.52 8.76
C LEU A 89 -1.01 -11.00 8.73
N GLN A 90 -1.26 -9.92 9.46
CA GLN A 90 -2.52 -9.20 9.35
C GLN A 90 -2.58 -8.53 7.99
N VAL A 91 -3.67 -8.71 7.26
CA VAL A 91 -3.92 -8.03 5.98
C VAL A 91 -5.15 -7.15 6.13
N THR A 92 -4.97 -5.85 5.93
CA THR A 92 -6.00 -4.83 6.11
C THR A 92 -6.25 -4.13 4.79
N THR A 93 -7.52 -3.84 4.48
CA THR A 93 -7.84 -3.00 3.32
C THR A 93 -7.99 -1.54 3.77
N TRP A 94 -7.64 -0.62 2.89
CA TRP A 94 -7.76 0.81 3.12
C TRP A 94 -8.48 1.47 1.96
N ASP A 95 -9.51 2.25 2.23
CA ASP A 95 -10.28 2.95 1.21
C ASP A 95 -9.44 4.03 0.55
N GLU A 96 -9.10 3.84 -0.73
CA GLU A 96 -8.25 4.76 -1.49
C GLU A 96 -8.85 6.16 -1.63
N ARG A 97 -10.17 6.32 -1.48
CA ARG A 97 -10.80 7.64 -1.53
C ARG A 97 -10.32 8.56 -0.41
N LEU A 98 -9.80 8.00 0.67
CA LEU A 98 -9.31 8.76 1.82
C LEU A 98 -7.84 9.13 1.71
N THR A 99 -7.15 8.62 0.69
CA THR A 99 -5.69 8.64 0.64
C THR A 99 -5.08 10.01 0.41
N THR A 100 -5.63 10.78 -0.53
CA THR A 100 -4.97 11.97 -1.05
C THR A 100 -4.79 13.08 -0.02
N VAL A 101 -5.85 13.39 0.75
CA VAL A 101 -5.84 14.54 1.65
C VAL A 101 -4.90 14.32 2.83
N GLN A 102 -5.01 13.20 3.52
CA GLN A 102 -4.22 12.93 4.72
C GLN A 102 -2.73 12.74 4.39
N ALA A 103 -2.45 11.96 3.35
CA ALA A 103 -1.08 11.69 2.94
C ALA A 103 -0.37 12.98 2.50
N GLU A 104 -1.08 13.83 1.76
CA GLU A 104 -0.54 15.14 1.36
C GLU A 104 -0.21 16.01 2.57
N ARG A 105 -1.07 16.06 3.56
CA ARG A 105 -0.81 16.82 4.78
C ARG A 105 0.43 16.35 5.51
N THR A 106 0.62 15.04 5.61
CA THR A 106 1.78 14.47 6.27
C THR A 106 3.05 14.79 5.51
N LEU A 107 3.03 14.70 4.20
CA LEU A 107 4.19 15.01 3.37
C LEU A 107 4.54 16.49 3.44
N ILE A 108 3.55 17.38 3.54
CA ILE A 108 3.77 18.79 3.77
C ILE A 108 4.45 19.01 5.13
N SER A 109 3.95 18.36 6.17
CA SER A 109 4.53 18.45 7.52
C SER A 109 5.96 17.95 7.57
N ALA A 110 6.32 16.99 6.71
CA ALA A 110 7.67 16.50 6.60
C ALA A 110 8.60 17.44 5.83
N GLY A 111 8.11 18.59 5.36
CA GLY A 111 8.91 19.59 4.68
C GLY A 111 9.20 19.32 3.23
N LEU A 112 8.43 18.43 2.60
CA LEU A 112 8.61 18.15 1.19
C LEU A 112 8.08 19.28 0.32
N SER A 113 8.85 19.68 -0.70
CA SER A 113 8.42 20.68 -1.66
C SER A 113 7.25 20.16 -2.49
N ARG A 114 6.51 21.09 -3.10
CA ARG A 114 5.37 20.76 -3.96
C ARG A 114 5.76 19.83 -5.10
N GLU A 115 6.93 20.10 -5.70
CA GLU A 115 7.44 19.27 -6.79
C GLU A 115 7.80 17.85 -6.34
N LYS A 116 8.44 17.73 -5.18
CA LYS A 116 8.78 16.43 -4.60
C LYS A 116 7.53 15.63 -4.25
N ARG A 117 6.50 16.30 -3.72
CA ARG A 117 5.21 15.64 -3.42
C ARG A 117 4.57 15.08 -4.68
N LYS A 118 4.59 15.85 -5.76
CA LYS A 118 4.04 15.41 -7.04
C LYS A 118 4.79 14.19 -7.58
N LYS A 119 6.11 14.19 -7.47
CA LYS A 119 6.94 13.04 -7.88
C LYS A 119 6.63 11.79 -7.07
N VAL A 120 6.40 11.95 -5.77
CA VAL A 120 6.03 10.82 -4.91
C VAL A 120 4.67 10.26 -5.33
N ILE A 121 3.68 11.11 -5.61
CA ILE A 121 2.38 10.68 -6.13
C ILE A 121 2.55 9.89 -7.42
N ASP A 122 3.31 10.43 -8.37
CA ASP A 122 3.51 9.81 -9.69
C ASP A 122 4.28 8.50 -9.61
N LYS A 123 5.16 8.35 -8.61
CA LYS A 123 6.02 7.16 -8.47
C LYS A 123 5.42 6.07 -7.61
N SER A 124 4.54 6.41 -6.66
CA SER A 124 4.07 5.40 -5.70
C SER A 124 2.77 5.79 -5.03
N ALA A 125 1.67 5.37 -5.63
CA ALA A 125 0.37 5.43 -4.96
C ALA A 125 0.39 4.60 -3.67
N ALA A 126 1.18 3.53 -3.62
CA ALA A 126 1.34 2.70 -2.43
C ALA A 126 1.86 3.51 -1.23
N THR A 127 2.76 4.46 -1.47
CA THR A 127 3.28 5.34 -0.42
C THR A 127 2.16 6.17 0.20
N TYR A 128 1.27 6.71 -0.63
CA TYR A 128 0.14 7.51 -0.17
C TYR A 128 -0.88 6.66 0.60
N ILE A 129 -1.17 5.47 0.10
CA ILE A 129 -2.06 4.53 0.77
C ILE A 129 -1.52 4.21 2.17
N LEU A 130 -0.26 3.83 2.23
CA LEU A 130 0.36 3.47 3.50
C LEU A 130 0.45 4.67 4.45
N GLN A 131 0.87 5.84 3.95
CA GLN A 131 0.97 7.04 4.80
C GLN A 131 -0.39 7.44 5.37
N SER A 132 -1.44 7.40 4.56
CA SER A 132 -2.80 7.70 4.99
C SER A 132 -3.23 6.74 6.11
N TYR A 133 -2.92 5.47 5.96
CA TYR A 133 -3.22 4.46 6.97
C TYR A 133 -2.44 4.72 8.28
N LEU A 134 -1.15 5.01 8.17
CA LEU A 134 -0.32 5.32 9.33
C LEU A 134 -0.84 6.55 10.09
N ASP A 135 -1.20 7.59 9.35
CA ASP A 135 -1.73 8.82 9.94
C ASP A 135 -3.04 8.60 10.69
N SER A 136 -3.89 7.72 10.17
CA SER A 136 -5.17 7.41 10.81
C SER A 136 -5.00 6.73 12.16
N ARG A 137 -3.87 6.09 12.40
CA ARG A 137 -3.57 5.36 13.64
C ARG A 137 -2.92 6.24 14.70
N ARG A 138 -2.49 7.43 14.33
CA ARG A 138 -1.93 8.40 15.28
C ARG A 138 -3.06 9.20 15.91
N LYS A 139 -3.34 8.93 17.14
CA LYS A 139 -4.31 9.72 17.89
C LYS A 139 -3.82 9.95 19.30
#